data_754dd620c5f8267e2b156660be45ad97
#
_entry.id   754dd620c5f8267e2b156660be45ad97
#
_cell.length_a   1.000
_cell.length_b   1.000
_cell.length_c   1.000
_cell.angle_alpha   90.00
_cell.angle_beta   90.00
_cell.angle_gamma   90.00
#
_symmetry.space_group_name_H-M   'P 1'
#
loop_
_entity.id
_entity.type
_entity.pdbx_description
1 polymer ?
#
loop_
_entity_poly.entity_id
_entity_poly.type
_entity_poly.pdbx_seq_one_letter_code
_entity_poly.pdbx_strand_id
1 'polypeptide(L)'
;IIDPLDLVYGISQDELVGKRTANLMQEGLAEKIEKKTRNQFPKGIESYGTDALRMTFFSMATHTKDISFEFGRLKGFRNFCNKVWNAARFIDGYPIEKEIFDAENDIDKWIYDEFRKTKEQINKNIIEYRLDFAVNEIYEFFWSKFCDVYIEECKNSGNTANLRPLLNEILHVMHPFAPFITEEISDLLFNKSIIS
;
A
#
# COMPACT_ATOMS: atom_id res chain seq x y z
N ILE A 1 2.64 -19.80 -15.26
CA ILE A 1 3.02 -18.46 -14.81
C ILE A 1 1.72 -17.66 -14.67
N ILE A 2 1.61 -16.76 -13.72
CA ILE A 2 0.50 -15.81 -13.58
C ILE A 2 1.00 -14.47 -14.12
N ASP A 3 0.20 -13.84 -14.97
CA ASP A 3 0.48 -12.52 -15.50
C ASP A 3 0.29 -11.46 -14.37
N PRO A 4 1.23 -10.55 -14.14
CA PRO A 4 1.05 -9.46 -13.19
C PRO A 4 -0.22 -8.62 -13.42
N LEU A 5 -0.65 -8.45 -14.67
CA LEU A 5 -1.90 -7.75 -14.98
C LEU A 5 -3.14 -8.47 -14.45
N ASP A 6 -3.12 -9.80 -14.38
CA ASP A 6 -4.20 -10.58 -13.79
C ASP A 6 -4.30 -10.36 -12.27
N LEU A 7 -3.20 -9.98 -11.60
CA LEU A 7 -3.19 -9.58 -10.20
C LEU A 7 -3.72 -8.16 -10.01
N VAL A 8 -3.43 -7.26 -10.95
CA VAL A 8 -3.88 -5.86 -10.89
C VAL A 8 -5.39 -5.76 -11.14
N TYR A 9 -5.87 -6.36 -12.23
CA TYR A 9 -7.25 -6.20 -12.68
C TYR A 9 -8.20 -7.30 -12.24
N GLY A 10 -7.65 -8.42 -11.78
CA GLY A 10 -8.38 -9.64 -11.54
C GLY A 10 -8.61 -10.44 -12.84
N ILE A 11 -8.95 -11.70 -12.67
CA ILE A 11 -9.25 -12.60 -13.79
C ILE A 11 -10.21 -13.70 -13.32
N SER A 12 -11.18 -14.07 -14.16
CA SER A 12 -12.08 -15.18 -13.89
C SER A 12 -11.32 -16.53 -13.92
N GLN A 13 -11.88 -17.54 -13.27
CA GLN A 13 -11.27 -18.87 -13.24
C GLN A 13 -11.09 -19.44 -14.66
N ASP A 14 -12.10 -19.34 -15.52
CA ASP A 14 -12.07 -19.92 -16.86
C ASP A 14 -11.06 -19.22 -17.79
N GLU A 15 -10.98 -17.88 -17.71
CA GLU A 15 -9.96 -17.13 -18.45
C GLU A 15 -8.55 -17.45 -17.96
N LEU A 16 -8.34 -17.61 -16.64
CA LEU A 16 -7.06 -17.99 -16.07
C LEU A 16 -6.66 -19.39 -16.52
N VAL A 17 -7.59 -20.35 -16.55
CA VAL A 17 -7.36 -21.69 -17.11
C VAL A 17 -6.97 -21.57 -18.58
N GLY A 18 -7.73 -20.85 -19.39
CA GLY A 18 -7.44 -20.63 -20.80
C GLY A 18 -6.03 -20.07 -21.03
N LYS A 19 -5.64 -19.01 -20.31
CA LYS A 19 -4.28 -18.43 -20.40
C LYS A 19 -3.19 -19.43 -20.01
N ARG A 20 -3.39 -20.24 -18.99
CA ARG A 20 -2.39 -21.20 -18.48
C ARG A 20 -2.28 -22.47 -19.28
N THR A 21 -3.29 -22.83 -20.06
CA THR A 21 -3.34 -24.00 -20.95
C THR A 21 -3.08 -23.66 -22.40
N ALA A 22 -3.08 -22.38 -22.79
CA ALA A 22 -2.73 -21.95 -24.12
C ALA A 22 -1.23 -22.18 -24.41
N ASN A 23 -0.91 -22.57 -25.67
CA ASN A 23 0.45 -22.71 -26.18
C ASN A 23 1.37 -23.64 -25.37
N LEU A 24 0.84 -24.72 -24.85
CA LEU A 24 1.64 -25.73 -24.17
C LEU A 24 2.48 -26.53 -25.18
N MET A 25 3.79 -26.72 -24.90
CA MET A 25 4.65 -27.55 -25.69
C MET A 25 4.25 -29.06 -25.65
N GLN A 26 3.50 -29.46 -24.63
CA GLN A 26 3.00 -30.84 -24.44
C GLN A 26 1.49 -30.80 -24.16
N GLU A 27 0.68 -31.23 -25.12
CA GLU A 27 -0.79 -31.25 -25.01
C GLU A 27 -1.29 -32.06 -23.82
N GLY A 28 -0.62 -33.16 -23.45
CA GLY A 28 -1.00 -34.02 -22.31
C GLY A 28 -0.90 -33.34 -20.90
N LEU A 29 -0.31 -32.15 -20.82
CA LEU A 29 -0.23 -31.39 -19.55
C LEU A 29 -1.44 -30.48 -19.31
N ALA A 30 -2.26 -30.22 -20.32
CA ALA A 30 -3.38 -29.28 -20.26
C ALA A 30 -4.36 -29.65 -19.13
N GLU A 31 -4.84 -30.88 -19.09
CA GLU A 31 -5.77 -31.34 -18.05
C GLU A 31 -5.21 -31.23 -16.62
N LYS A 32 -3.93 -31.56 -16.46
CA LYS A 32 -3.26 -31.46 -15.15
C LYS A 32 -3.13 -30.02 -14.70
N ILE A 33 -2.80 -29.11 -15.61
CA ILE A 33 -2.67 -27.68 -15.37
C ILE A 33 -4.06 -27.08 -15.06
N GLU A 34 -5.07 -27.43 -15.83
CA GLU A 34 -6.46 -27.01 -15.58
C GLU A 34 -6.92 -27.42 -14.17
N LYS A 35 -6.83 -28.74 -13.84
CA LYS A 35 -7.23 -29.24 -12.52
C LYS A 35 -6.49 -28.51 -11.39
N LYS A 36 -5.17 -28.32 -11.55
CA LYS A 36 -4.36 -27.58 -10.56
C LYS A 36 -4.80 -26.12 -10.45
N THR A 37 -5.11 -25.45 -11.56
CA THR A 37 -5.54 -24.07 -11.59
C THR A 37 -6.91 -23.89 -10.93
N ARG A 38 -7.88 -24.75 -11.25
CA ARG A 38 -9.21 -24.72 -10.65
C ARG A 38 -9.18 -24.97 -9.14
N ASN A 39 -8.31 -25.86 -8.67
CA ASN A 39 -8.13 -26.12 -7.24
C ASN A 39 -7.46 -24.95 -6.52
N GLN A 40 -6.46 -24.32 -7.14
CA GLN A 40 -5.69 -23.22 -6.54
C GLN A 40 -6.48 -21.90 -6.54
N PHE A 41 -7.29 -21.68 -7.56
CA PHE A 41 -8.05 -20.44 -7.77
C PHE A 41 -9.53 -20.75 -8.06
N PRO A 42 -10.30 -21.25 -7.07
CA PRO A 42 -11.68 -21.70 -7.30
C PRO A 42 -12.64 -20.61 -7.74
N LYS A 43 -12.31 -19.35 -7.51
CA LYS A 43 -13.09 -18.15 -7.91
C LYS A 43 -12.32 -17.24 -8.88
N GLY A 44 -11.21 -17.73 -9.46
CA GLY A 44 -10.28 -16.88 -10.18
C GLY A 44 -9.38 -16.08 -9.22
N ILE A 45 -8.86 -14.96 -9.71
CA ILE A 45 -8.04 -14.02 -8.95
C ILE A 45 -8.79 -12.70 -8.86
N GLU A 46 -9.00 -12.20 -7.66
CA GLU A 46 -9.60 -10.88 -7.44
C GLU A 46 -8.63 -9.76 -7.82
N SER A 47 -9.17 -8.57 -8.13
CA SER A 47 -8.35 -7.37 -8.37
C SER A 47 -7.69 -6.90 -7.08
N TYR A 48 -6.37 -6.70 -7.12
CA TYR A 48 -5.61 -6.17 -5.99
C TYR A 48 -5.17 -4.72 -6.18
N GLY A 49 -5.11 -4.26 -7.43
CA GLY A 49 -4.64 -2.94 -7.80
C GLY A 49 -3.11 -2.84 -7.92
N THR A 50 -2.66 -1.80 -8.63
CA THR A 50 -1.25 -1.63 -8.96
C THR A 50 -0.39 -1.35 -7.72
N ASP A 51 -0.85 -0.50 -6.81
CA ASP A 51 -0.06 -0.11 -5.63
C ASP A 51 0.16 -1.27 -4.66
N ALA A 52 -0.86 -2.11 -4.44
CA ALA A 52 -0.71 -3.31 -3.63
C ALA A 52 0.33 -4.26 -4.23
N LEU A 53 0.34 -4.43 -5.55
CA LEU A 53 1.33 -5.25 -6.24
C LEU A 53 2.74 -4.65 -6.15
N ARG A 54 2.89 -3.34 -6.35
CA ARG A 54 4.17 -2.62 -6.20
C ARG A 54 4.76 -2.80 -4.81
N MET A 55 3.97 -2.50 -3.77
CA MET A 55 4.39 -2.65 -2.37
C MET A 55 4.76 -4.11 -2.04
N THR A 56 4.01 -5.07 -2.59
CA THR A 56 4.34 -6.50 -2.45
C THR A 56 5.73 -6.81 -3.02
N PHE A 57 6.04 -6.35 -4.24
CA PHE A 57 7.36 -6.57 -4.83
C PHE A 57 8.47 -5.86 -4.02
N PHE A 58 8.27 -4.63 -3.58
CA PHE A 58 9.24 -3.96 -2.72
C PHE A 58 9.49 -4.72 -1.42
N SER A 59 8.44 -5.23 -0.77
CA SER A 59 8.56 -6.01 0.48
C SER A 59 9.29 -7.34 0.31
N MET A 60 9.40 -7.83 -0.92
CA MET A 60 10.10 -9.07 -1.26
C MET A 60 11.46 -8.82 -1.94
N ALA A 61 11.82 -7.55 -2.18
CA ALA A 61 13.08 -7.15 -2.81
C ALA A 61 14.25 -7.29 -1.83
N THR A 62 14.54 -8.54 -1.44
CA THR A 62 15.69 -8.91 -0.61
C THR A 62 16.89 -9.21 -1.49
N HIS A 63 18.08 -9.33 -0.91
CA HIS A 63 19.31 -9.68 -1.63
C HIS A 63 19.35 -11.13 -2.18
N THR A 64 18.27 -11.89 -2.03
CA THR A 64 18.17 -13.28 -2.52
C THR A 64 17.78 -13.33 -4.00
N LYS A 65 18.34 -14.31 -4.74
CA LYS A 65 18.11 -14.45 -6.19
C LYS A 65 16.70 -14.88 -6.57
N ASP A 66 16.03 -15.64 -5.72
CA ASP A 66 14.70 -16.19 -5.99
C ASP A 66 13.66 -15.60 -5.04
N ILE A 67 12.67 -14.93 -5.63
CA ILE A 67 11.54 -14.35 -4.92
C ILE A 67 10.36 -15.31 -5.04
N SER A 68 9.93 -15.90 -3.93
CA SER A 68 8.68 -16.66 -3.86
C SER A 68 7.51 -15.70 -3.64
N PHE A 69 6.63 -15.58 -4.64
CA PHE A 69 5.48 -14.71 -4.56
C PHE A 69 4.41 -15.23 -3.60
N GLU A 70 4.02 -14.41 -2.63
CA GLU A 70 3.05 -14.74 -1.59
C GLU A 70 1.76 -13.94 -1.75
N PHE A 71 0.65 -14.61 -2.10
CA PHE A 71 -0.67 -13.97 -2.19
C PHE A 71 -1.14 -13.35 -0.87
N GLY A 72 -0.72 -13.88 0.27
CA GLY A 72 -1.01 -13.31 1.58
C GLY A 72 -0.49 -11.90 1.74
N ARG A 73 0.73 -11.62 1.27
CA ARG A 73 1.33 -10.27 1.29
C ARG A 73 0.58 -9.32 0.36
N LEU A 74 0.23 -9.78 -0.85
CA LEU A 74 -0.53 -8.98 -1.80
C LEU A 74 -1.88 -8.54 -1.21
N LYS A 75 -2.60 -9.46 -0.56
CA LYS A 75 -3.84 -9.14 0.16
C LYS A 75 -3.61 -8.19 1.33
N GLY A 76 -2.51 -8.35 2.06
CA GLY A 76 -2.12 -7.45 3.14
C GLY A 76 -1.93 -6.01 2.64
N PHE A 77 -1.19 -5.83 1.54
CA PHE A 77 -0.98 -4.49 0.97
C PHE A 77 -2.24 -3.90 0.31
N ARG A 78 -3.13 -4.71 -0.25
CA ARG A 78 -4.45 -4.23 -0.67
C ARG A 78 -5.24 -3.67 0.51
N ASN A 79 -5.25 -4.39 1.63
CA ASN A 79 -5.92 -3.92 2.85
C ASN A 79 -5.26 -2.64 3.39
N PHE A 80 -3.95 -2.53 3.28
CA PHE A 80 -3.22 -1.31 3.61
C PHE A 80 -3.65 -0.13 2.74
N CYS A 81 -3.69 -0.28 1.42
CA CYS A 81 -4.19 0.76 0.52
C CYS A 81 -5.64 1.17 0.88
N ASN A 82 -6.50 0.22 1.21
CA ASN A 82 -7.85 0.53 1.69
C ASN A 82 -7.85 1.29 3.02
N LYS A 83 -6.93 0.97 3.94
CA LYS A 83 -6.78 1.71 5.21
C LYS A 83 -6.34 3.15 4.95
N VAL A 84 -5.38 3.35 4.02
CA VAL A 84 -4.91 4.69 3.61
C VAL A 84 -6.06 5.51 3.03
N TRP A 85 -6.82 4.94 2.12
CA TRP A 85 -8.00 5.60 1.53
C TRP A 85 -9.05 5.97 2.58
N ASN A 86 -9.37 5.05 3.48
CA ASN A 86 -10.37 5.29 4.52
C ASN A 86 -9.90 6.36 5.53
N ALA A 87 -8.63 6.38 5.90
CA ALA A 87 -8.07 7.43 6.74
C ALA A 87 -8.15 8.81 6.05
N ALA A 88 -7.82 8.88 4.76
CA ALA A 88 -7.94 10.11 3.98
C ALA A 88 -9.39 10.61 3.92
N ARG A 89 -10.35 9.74 3.63
CA ARG A 89 -11.79 10.09 3.63
C ARG A 89 -12.29 10.53 5.01
N PHE A 90 -11.80 9.92 6.07
CA PHE A 90 -12.11 10.34 7.43
C PHE A 90 -11.60 11.77 7.69
N ILE A 91 -10.36 12.06 7.32
CA ILE A 91 -9.72 13.37 7.49
C ILE A 91 -10.42 14.44 6.62
N ASP A 92 -10.90 14.07 5.43
CA ASP A 92 -11.66 14.97 4.55
C ASP A 92 -12.96 15.47 5.17
N GLY A 93 -13.55 14.72 6.09
CA GLY A 93 -14.74 15.12 6.85
C GLY A 93 -14.52 16.26 7.83
N TYR A 94 -13.27 16.69 8.08
CA TYR A 94 -12.94 17.79 9.00
C TYR A 94 -12.58 19.07 8.24
N PRO A 95 -12.86 20.26 8.85
CA PRO A 95 -12.50 21.53 8.25
C PRO A 95 -10.98 21.67 8.12
N ILE A 96 -10.54 22.48 7.14
CA ILE A 96 -9.12 22.82 6.98
C ILE A 96 -8.81 23.95 7.98
N GLU A 97 -8.17 23.61 9.08
CA GLU A 97 -7.79 24.58 10.11
C GLU A 97 -6.34 25.03 9.96
N LYS A 98 -5.47 24.14 9.47
CA LYS A 98 -4.04 24.42 9.25
C LYS A 98 -3.59 23.86 7.91
N GLU A 99 -2.66 24.54 7.25
CA GLU A 99 -1.98 24.08 6.04
C GLU A 99 -0.65 23.38 6.34
N ILE A 100 -0.01 23.75 7.45
CA ILE A 100 1.29 23.24 7.88
C ILE A 100 1.13 22.61 9.25
N PHE A 101 1.80 21.48 9.47
CA PHE A 101 1.82 20.83 10.76
C PHE A 101 2.48 21.73 11.83
N ASP A 102 1.80 21.89 12.94
CA ASP A 102 2.28 22.66 14.10
C ASP A 102 1.92 21.94 15.40
N ALA A 103 2.93 21.43 16.10
CA ALA A 103 2.76 20.61 17.30
C ALA A 103 2.35 21.47 18.50
N GLU A 104 1.08 21.47 18.84
CA GLU A 104 0.52 22.25 19.96
C GLU A 104 0.48 21.50 21.28
N ASN A 105 0.42 20.18 21.24
CA ASN A 105 0.27 19.31 22.41
C ASN A 105 1.26 18.14 22.39
N ASP A 106 1.24 17.30 23.42
CA ASP A 106 2.21 16.22 23.56
C ASP A 106 2.00 15.09 22.55
N ILE A 107 0.75 14.83 22.12
CA ILE A 107 0.48 13.80 21.09
C ILE A 107 0.93 14.27 19.71
N ASP A 108 0.80 15.57 19.40
CA ASP A 108 1.32 16.15 18.17
C ASP A 108 2.85 16.05 18.12
N LYS A 109 3.53 16.39 19.21
CA LYS A 109 4.99 16.25 19.32
C LYS A 109 5.43 14.82 19.14
N TRP A 110 4.75 13.89 19.83
CA TRP A 110 5.05 12.47 19.75
C TRP A 110 4.93 11.93 18.33
N ILE A 111 3.80 12.16 17.65
CA ILE A 111 3.59 11.63 16.30
C ILE A 111 4.57 12.22 15.29
N TYR A 112 4.90 13.50 15.42
CA TYR A 112 5.85 14.16 14.53
C TYR A 112 7.28 13.66 14.73
N ASP A 113 7.68 13.42 15.97
CA ASP A 113 8.97 12.78 16.28
C ASP A 113 9.05 11.36 15.75
N GLU A 114 7.98 10.56 15.86
CA GLU A 114 7.92 9.22 15.29
C GLU A 114 7.94 9.27 13.76
N PHE A 115 7.25 10.22 13.14
CA PHE A 115 7.27 10.41 11.69
C PHE A 115 8.67 10.80 11.19
N ARG A 116 9.36 11.70 11.88
CA ARG A 116 10.72 12.09 11.55
C ARG A 116 11.70 10.91 11.60
N LYS A 117 11.64 10.12 12.67
CA LYS A 117 12.44 8.88 12.79
C LYS A 117 12.15 7.90 11.67
N THR A 118 10.87 7.73 11.33
CA THR A 118 10.45 6.86 10.22
C THR A 118 11.00 7.36 8.88
N LYS A 119 10.94 8.66 8.58
CA LYS A 119 11.54 9.26 7.37
C LYS A 119 13.04 9.00 7.28
N GLU A 120 13.77 9.20 8.38
CA GLU A 120 15.20 8.95 8.45
C GLU A 120 15.51 7.48 8.17
N GLN A 121 14.73 6.55 8.74
CA GLN A 121 14.92 5.12 8.54
C GLN A 121 14.59 4.67 7.12
N ILE A 122 13.50 5.19 6.53
CA ILE A 122 13.15 4.94 5.13
C ILE A 122 14.28 5.40 4.21
N ASN A 123 14.77 6.64 4.39
CA ASN A 123 15.87 7.18 3.58
C ASN A 123 17.13 6.32 3.68
N LYS A 124 17.51 5.92 4.90
CA LYS A 124 18.63 5.01 5.13
C LYS A 124 18.44 3.69 4.38
N ASN A 125 17.28 3.07 4.54
CA ASN A 125 16.96 1.79 3.90
C ASN A 125 16.97 1.89 2.37
N ILE A 126 16.51 3.00 1.78
CA ILE A 126 16.58 3.24 0.33
C ILE A 126 18.04 3.35 -0.13
N ILE A 127 18.89 4.11 0.57
CA ILE A 127 20.32 4.26 0.25
C ILE A 127 21.05 2.91 0.33
N GLU A 128 20.68 2.06 1.27
CA GLU A 128 21.23 0.71 1.46
C GLU A 128 20.60 -0.34 0.55
N TYR A 129 19.72 0.05 -0.38
CA TYR A 129 18.94 -0.85 -1.26
C TYR A 129 18.08 -1.88 -0.51
N ARG A 130 17.66 -1.56 0.72
CA ARG A 130 16.77 -2.36 1.55
C ARG A 130 15.32 -1.88 1.41
N LEU A 131 14.80 -2.00 0.19
CA LEU A 131 13.44 -1.57 -0.13
C LEU A 131 12.38 -2.35 0.65
N ASP A 132 12.69 -3.59 1.01
CA ASP A 132 11.87 -4.44 1.90
C ASP A 132 11.68 -3.80 3.27
N PHE A 133 12.71 -3.24 3.88
CA PHE A 133 12.59 -2.53 5.13
C PHE A 133 11.92 -1.17 4.96
N ALA A 134 12.25 -0.43 3.90
CA ALA A 134 11.65 0.88 3.67
C ALA A 134 10.11 0.82 3.55
N VAL A 135 9.57 -0.17 2.82
CA VAL A 135 8.12 -0.33 2.70
C VAL A 135 7.46 -0.79 4.00
N ASN A 136 8.17 -1.59 4.81
CA ASN A 136 7.65 -2.01 6.11
C ASN A 136 7.63 -0.85 7.13
N GLU A 137 8.64 0.03 7.12
CA GLU A 137 8.66 1.22 7.98
C GLU A 137 7.44 2.13 7.73
N ILE A 138 7.10 2.40 6.46
CA ILE A 138 5.93 3.24 6.15
C ILE A 138 4.62 2.52 6.52
N TYR A 139 4.55 1.21 6.29
CA TYR A 139 3.40 0.39 6.67
C TYR A 139 3.13 0.46 8.19
N GLU A 140 4.16 0.16 9.00
CA GLU A 140 4.07 0.17 10.47
C GLU A 140 3.75 1.56 11.02
N PHE A 141 4.42 2.59 10.53
CA PHE A 141 4.13 3.96 10.96
C PHE A 141 2.68 4.34 10.67
N PHE A 142 2.24 4.15 9.42
CA PHE A 142 0.90 4.57 9.01
C PHE A 142 -0.19 3.81 9.75
N TRP A 143 -0.04 2.49 9.85
CA TRP A 143 -1.07 1.64 10.47
C TRP A 143 -1.10 1.83 11.98
N SER A 144 0.02 1.55 12.64
CA SER A 144 0.04 1.40 14.10
C SER A 144 0.17 2.74 14.84
N LYS A 145 0.92 3.71 14.30
CA LYS A 145 1.14 5.00 14.97
C LYS A 145 0.16 6.07 14.51
N PHE A 146 0.05 6.27 13.19
CA PHE A 146 -0.82 7.32 12.67
C PHE A 146 -2.30 6.95 12.81
N CYS A 147 -2.73 5.77 12.31
CA CYS A 147 -4.14 5.41 12.35
C CYS A 147 -4.61 4.97 13.74
N ASP A 148 -3.92 3.99 14.35
CA ASP A 148 -4.43 3.32 15.55
C ASP A 148 -4.19 4.13 16.83
N VAL A 149 -3.24 5.08 16.83
CA VAL A 149 -2.98 5.95 17.99
C VAL A 149 -3.38 7.39 17.69
N TYR A 150 -2.71 8.05 16.74
CA TYR A 150 -2.87 9.50 16.58
C TYR A 150 -4.27 9.91 16.12
N ILE A 151 -4.82 9.26 15.09
CA ILE A 151 -6.20 9.54 14.64
C ILE A 151 -7.21 9.27 15.76
N GLU A 152 -7.06 8.19 16.53
CA GLU A 152 -7.99 7.87 17.61
C GLU A 152 -7.90 8.90 18.75
N GLU A 153 -6.70 9.36 19.12
CA GLU A 153 -6.56 10.43 20.09
C GLU A 153 -7.13 11.76 19.60
N CYS A 154 -6.95 12.09 18.32
CA CYS A 154 -7.58 13.28 17.73
C CYS A 154 -9.11 13.20 17.74
N LYS A 155 -9.71 12.02 17.54
CA LYS A 155 -11.15 11.79 17.67
C LYS A 155 -11.63 12.03 19.11
N ASN A 156 -10.90 11.50 20.09
CA ASN A 156 -11.26 11.57 21.50
C ASN A 156 -11.14 13.01 22.06
N SER A 157 -10.08 13.72 21.69
CA SER A 157 -9.81 15.08 22.14
C SER A 157 -10.53 16.17 21.34
N GLY A 158 -10.98 15.86 20.13
CA GLY A 158 -11.49 16.83 19.17
C GLY A 158 -10.43 17.70 18.49
N ASN A 159 -9.14 17.47 18.75
CA ASN A 159 -8.03 18.21 18.13
C ASN A 159 -7.64 17.60 16.79
N THR A 160 -8.28 18.03 15.71
CA THR A 160 -8.13 17.48 14.36
C THR A 160 -7.32 18.35 13.40
N ALA A 161 -6.90 19.54 13.84
CA ALA A 161 -6.25 20.56 13.02
C ALA A 161 -4.98 20.06 12.29
N ASN A 162 -4.20 19.18 12.94
CA ASN A 162 -2.94 18.66 12.42
C ASN A 162 -3.08 17.37 11.58
N LEU A 163 -4.27 16.75 11.50
CA LEU A 163 -4.47 15.50 10.75
C LEU A 163 -4.17 15.68 9.26
N ARG A 164 -4.71 16.72 8.64
CA ARG A 164 -4.56 16.98 7.20
C ARG A 164 -3.13 17.36 6.82
N PRO A 165 -2.46 18.30 7.50
CA PRO A 165 -1.05 18.62 7.25
C PRO A 165 -0.11 17.42 7.38
N LEU A 166 -0.29 16.62 8.45
CA LEU A 166 0.55 15.44 8.65
C LEU A 166 0.29 14.37 7.58
N LEU A 167 -0.97 14.13 7.21
CA LEU A 167 -1.29 13.22 6.12
C LEU A 167 -0.61 13.64 4.82
N ASN A 168 -0.60 14.94 4.50
CA ASN A 168 0.09 15.45 3.31
C ASN A 168 1.58 15.06 3.30
N GLU A 169 2.29 15.27 4.41
CA GLU A 169 3.70 14.85 4.51
C GLU A 169 3.88 13.33 4.39
N ILE A 170 2.99 12.55 4.99
CA ILE A 170 3.01 11.08 4.90
C ILE A 170 2.82 10.61 3.46
N LEU A 171 1.89 11.23 2.71
CA LEU A 171 1.65 10.88 1.30
C LEU A 171 2.90 11.08 0.43
N HIS A 172 3.66 12.16 0.66
CA HIS A 172 4.91 12.39 -0.06
C HIS A 172 5.95 11.31 0.20
N VAL A 173 6.08 10.84 1.45
CA VAL A 173 7.00 9.75 1.82
C VAL A 173 6.53 8.40 1.26
N MET A 174 5.22 8.19 1.17
CA MET A 174 4.60 6.95 0.66
C MET A 174 4.61 6.89 -0.87
N HIS A 175 4.62 8.04 -1.55
CA HIS A 175 4.44 8.15 -3.00
C HIS A 175 5.37 7.25 -3.83
N PRO A 176 6.67 7.09 -3.55
CA PRO A 176 7.53 6.19 -4.31
C PRO A 176 7.07 4.73 -4.31
N PHE A 177 6.39 4.30 -3.26
CA PHE A 177 5.92 2.93 -3.07
C PHE A 177 4.51 2.70 -3.64
N ALA A 178 3.62 3.67 -3.45
CA ALA A 178 2.21 3.60 -3.81
C ALA A 178 1.73 4.88 -4.51
N PRO A 179 2.23 5.16 -5.75
CA PRO A 179 2.01 6.44 -6.42
C PRO A 179 0.55 6.70 -6.80
N PHE A 180 -0.21 5.68 -7.16
CA PHE A 180 -1.58 5.90 -7.64
C PHE A 180 -2.52 6.36 -6.53
N ILE A 181 -2.53 5.67 -5.39
CA ILE A 181 -3.39 6.03 -4.27
C ILE A 181 -2.98 7.36 -3.63
N THR A 182 -1.67 7.62 -3.53
CA THR A 182 -1.20 8.86 -2.93
C THR A 182 -1.50 10.06 -3.80
N GLU A 183 -1.39 9.93 -5.13
CA GLU A 183 -1.76 10.98 -6.08
C GLU A 183 -3.26 11.25 -6.05
N GLU A 184 -4.09 10.22 -6.08
CA GLU A 184 -5.55 10.34 -6.01
C GLU A 184 -6.00 11.04 -4.72
N ILE A 185 -5.38 10.69 -3.58
CA ILE A 185 -5.68 11.35 -2.29
C ILE A 185 -5.18 12.80 -2.30
N SER A 186 -4.02 13.08 -2.87
CA SER A 186 -3.46 14.42 -2.95
C SER A 186 -4.35 15.34 -3.79
N ASP A 187 -4.81 14.87 -4.95
CA ASP A 187 -5.76 15.62 -5.77
C ASP A 187 -7.07 15.87 -5.02
N LEU A 188 -7.63 14.83 -4.41
CA LEU A 188 -8.90 14.90 -3.69
C LEU A 188 -8.86 15.88 -2.50
N LEU A 189 -7.83 15.83 -1.65
CA LEU A 189 -7.77 16.57 -0.41
C LEU A 189 -7.08 17.93 -0.53
N PHE A 190 -6.09 18.04 -1.41
CA PHE A 190 -5.22 19.22 -1.50
C PHE A 190 -5.33 19.95 -2.84
N ASN A 191 -6.02 19.36 -3.81
CA ASN A 191 -6.14 19.86 -5.18
C ASN A 191 -4.75 20.14 -5.80
N LYS A 192 -3.80 19.24 -5.53
CA LYS A 192 -2.39 19.31 -5.94
C LYS A 192 -1.88 17.93 -6.32
N SER A 193 -1.06 17.88 -7.38
CA SER A 193 -0.27 16.69 -7.69
C SER A 193 0.99 16.62 -6.80
N ILE A 194 1.38 15.42 -6.38
CA ILE A 194 2.64 15.19 -5.65
C ILE A 194 3.85 15.33 -6.60
N ILE A 195 3.65 15.05 -7.88
CA ILE A 195 4.72 15.02 -8.90
C ILE A 195 5.00 16.41 -9.50
N SER A 196 4.07 17.35 -9.36
CA SER A 196 4.17 18.67 -9.98
C SER A 196 5.00 19.67 -9.19
#